data_3086877e534edaa0e7f2b55e8e836f62
#
_entry.id   3086877e534edaa0e7f2b55e8e836f62
#
_cell.length_a   1.000
_cell.length_b   1.000
_cell.length_c   1.000
_cell.angle_alpha   90.00
_cell.angle_beta   90.00
_cell.angle_gamma   90.00
#
_symmetry.space_group_name_H-M   'P 1'
#
loop_
_entity.id
_entity.type
_entity.pdbx_description
1 polymer ?
#
loop_
_entity_poly.entity_id
_entity_poly.type
_entity_poly.pdbx_seq_one_letter_code
_entity_poly.pdbx_strand_id
1 'polypeptide(L)'
;MSEVKKVKLSREEIAKREIGVTEVSKAQKLFLSIFFLFVIGVYPCIQFVYSSPLKEIRPAATAQKAFKQYETAIEDTSLLRAVLLTPAQEFLTKCFRTGNEKVIVGSDGWLFYSGDYDYLVNPGFMQAGRMHKRDLAGAHPDAVAAIRKFSDDLKARDIRLILIPAPGKPLVYGDKLGAGEDRKGNKSFDEFKNQVESFGVTVLDFTDDFIAMRKNGVDSYLKTDTHWTPAAMRLAAKKTAEAIGDAEPDSEAGAKATITARGDIANMLKLPDVDDIFPKQTVEVVQYDVVQDRDSDVLLLGDSFTNIFSLDAMGWGTRAGFAETLAHELGRPIDVIARNDAGAHATRDVLSAEFLRGRDRLEGKKVVVWEFAIRELAVGDWTDSPLELKEREESDFLTIEEPRTVTATVLAVTSVPRPHSAPYKDHVMSLHLGDIDGSNEALVYIASMRDNVWTDAARLRIGDTVRIELKPWPDYEDEYGSWNRSEFDDDDLLLQEPCWGEIVQK
;
A
#
# COMPACT_ATOMS: atom_id res chain seq x y z
N MET A 1 -37.85 63.18 -28.42
CA MET A 1 -36.94 62.08 -28.61
C MET A 1 -35.60 62.48 -28.02
N SER A 2 -35.25 62.03 -26.82
CA SER A 2 -33.98 62.35 -26.18
C SER A 2 -32.95 61.29 -26.60
N GLU A 3 -31.87 61.70 -27.26
CA GLU A 3 -30.74 60.84 -27.59
C GLU A 3 -30.06 60.33 -26.29
N VAL A 4 -30.14 59.04 -26.12
CA VAL A 4 -29.35 58.36 -25.06
C VAL A 4 -27.89 58.32 -25.55
N LYS A 5 -27.04 59.19 -24.98
CA LYS A 5 -25.58 59.12 -25.16
C LYS A 5 -25.07 57.76 -24.69
N LYS A 6 -24.69 56.89 -25.61
CA LYS A 6 -23.91 55.65 -25.29
C LYS A 6 -22.56 56.05 -24.70
N VAL A 7 -22.39 55.91 -23.40
CA VAL A 7 -21.10 56.05 -22.71
C VAL A 7 -20.22 54.92 -23.21
N LYS A 8 -19.16 55.21 -23.98
CA LYS A 8 -18.11 54.25 -24.32
C LYS A 8 -17.28 53.94 -23.06
N LEU A 9 -17.49 52.78 -22.52
CA LEU A 9 -16.65 52.25 -21.42
C LEU A 9 -15.20 52.14 -21.92
N SER A 10 -14.24 52.47 -21.08
CA SER A 10 -12.82 52.24 -21.34
C SER A 10 -12.50 50.74 -21.39
N ARG A 11 -11.44 50.38 -22.07
CA ARG A 11 -10.97 48.96 -22.08
C ARG A 11 -10.78 48.38 -20.68
N GLU A 12 -10.35 49.23 -19.75
CA GLU A 12 -10.16 48.86 -18.34
C GLU A 12 -11.50 48.60 -17.62
N GLU A 13 -12.52 49.37 -17.89
CA GLU A 13 -13.86 49.16 -17.33
C GLU A 13 -14.55 47.94 -17.91
N ILE A 14 -14.29 47.63 -19.20
CA ILE A 14 -14.79 46.41 -19.85
C ILE A 14 -14.08 45.19 -19.23
N ALA A 15 -12.76 45.21 -19.07
CA ALA A 15 -12.00 44.16 -18.44
C ALA A 15 -12.42 43.93 -16.97
N LYS A 16 -12.65 44.97 -16.21
CA LYS A 16 -13.15 44.87 -14.82
C LYS A 16 -14.55 44.22 -14.75
N ARG A 17 -15.41 44.46 -15.74
CA ARG A 17 -16.74 43.81 -15.82
C ARG A 17 -16.65 42.35 -16.25
N GLU A 18 -15.79 42.02 -17.18
CA GLU A 18 -15.60 40.63 -17.70
C GLU A 18 -14.93 39.74 -16.67
N ILE A 19 -13.98 40.25 -15.87
CA ILE A 19 -13.25 39.48 -14.84
C ILE A 19 -14.02 39.44 -13.52
N GLY A 20 -15.15 40.17 -13.38
CA GLY A 20 -15.95 40.20 -12.13
C GLY A 20 -15.19 40.81 -10.96
N VAL A 21 -14.37 41.83 -11.20
CA VAL A 21 -13.59 42.49 -10.14
C VAL A 21 -14.55 43.19 -9.16
N THR A 22 -14.72 42.57 -8.01
CA THR A 22 -15.40 43.21 -6.88
C THR A 22 -14.53 44.36 -6.39
N GLU A 23 -15.08 45.59 -6.35
CA GLU A 23 -14.35 46.71 -5.77
C GLU A 23 -14.19 46.51 -4.26
N VAL A 24 -12.97 46.14 -3.87
CA VAL A 24 -12.62 45.94 -2.47
C VAL A 24 -12.52 47.31 -1.80
N SER A 25 -13.29 47.54 -0.74
CA SER A 25 -13.27 48.80 0.03
C SER A 25 -11.87 49.09 0.61
N LYS A 26 -11.58 50.35 0.91
CA LYS A 26 -10.30 50.75 1.54
C LYS A 26 -10.03 49.98 2.84
N ALA A 27 -11.08 49.76 3.64
CA ALA A 27 -10.98 49.00 4.89
C ALA A 27 -10.60 47.51 4.63
N GLN A 28 -11.21 46.89 3.62
CA GLN A 28 -10.86 45.50 3.22
C GLN A 28 -9.43 45.39 2.68
N LYS A 29 -8.99 46.38 1.88
CA LYS A 29 -7.59 46.42 1.40
C LYS A 29 -6.62 46.53 2.56
N LEU A 30 -6.89 47.39 3.52
CA LEU A 30 -6.06 47.57 4.72
C LEU A 30 -6.04 46.30 5.56
N PHE A 31 -7.18 45.68 5.78
CA PHE A 31 -7.30 44.42 6.51
C PHE A 31 -6.49 43.31 5.83
N LEU A 32 -6.68 43.13 4.54
CA LEU A 32 -5.94 42.12 3.77
C LEU A 32 -4.42 42.38 3.80
N SER A 33 -3.99 43.65 3.72
CA SER A 33 -2.56 43.98 3.81
C SER A 33 -1.99 43.70 5.20
N ILE A 34 -2.71 44.07 6.27
CA ILE A 34 -2.28 43.77 7.65
C ILE A 34 -2.26 42.26 7.88
N PHE A 35 -3.30 41.56 7.45
CA PHE A 35 -3.39 40.11 7.57
C PHE A 35 -2.23 39.39 6.81
N PHE A 36 -1.96 39.83 5.58
CA PHE A 36 -0.84 39.32 4.80
C PHE A 36 0.51 39.54 5.50
N LEU A 37 0.76 40.78 5.98
CA LEU A 37 2.00 41.09 6.72
C LEU A 37 2.10 40.32 8.04
N PHE A 38 0.98 40.07 8.70
CA PHE A 38 0.94 39.23 9.91
C PHE A 38 1.34 37.77 9.58
N VAL A 39 0.72 37.21 8.55
CA VAL A 39 0.96 35.81 8.16
C VAL A 39 2.40 35.58 7.69
N ILE A 40 2.98 36.49 6.89
CA ILE A 40 4.33 36.31 6.36
C ILE A 40 5.46 36.81 7.24
N GLY A 41 5.17 37.71 8.18
CA GLY A 41 6.18 38.35 9.03
C GLY A 41 6.06 37.93 10.49
N VAL A 42 4.93 38.28 11.14
CA VAL A 42 4.75 38.09 12.58
C VAL A 42 4.56 36.64 12.95
N TYR A 43 3.71 35.93 12.21
CA TYR A 43 3.42 34.52 12.49
C TYR A 43 4.66 33.62 12.43
N PRO A 44 5.51 33.66 11.39
CA PRO A 44 6.75 32.86 11.37
C PRO A 44 7.69 33.14 12.54
N CYS A 45 7.75 34.39 13.01
CA CYS A 45 8.54 34.72 14.20
C CYS A 45 7.96 34.09 15.48
N ILE A 46 6.64 34.11 15.64
CA ILE A 46 5.97 33.46 16.77
C ILE A 46 6.20 31.95 16.70
N GLN A 47 6.03 31.33 15.53
CA GLN A 47 6.23 29.91 15.35
C GLN A 47 7.69 29.51 15.64
N PHE A 48 8.67 30.27 15.13
CA PHE A 48 10.08 30.02 15.37
C PHE A 48 10.44 29.99 16.86
N VAL A 49 9.85 30.91 17.64
CA VAL A 49 10.06 30.98 19.09
C VAL A 49 9.36 29.81 19.81
N TYR A 50 8.15 29.44 19.37
CA TYR A 50 7.32 28.45 20.07
C TYR A 50 7.73 27.01 19.76
N SER A 51 7.96 26.68 18.51
CA SER A 51 8.24 25.30 18.07
C SER A 51 9.72 24.97 17.94
N SER A 52 10.60 25.99 18.01
CA SER A 52 12.06 25.80 17.89
C SER A 52 12.47 24.79 16.81
N PRO A 53 12.01 24.98 15.54
CA PRO A 53 12.20 23.96 14.48
C PRO A 53 13.66 23.60 14.22
N LEU A 54 14.60 24.44 14.67
CA LEU A 54 16.04 24.16 14.60
C LEU A 54 16.49 22.96 15.44
N LYS A 55 15.72 22.54 16.45
CA LYS A 55 16.03 21.36 17.27
C LYS A 55 15.82 20.04 16.52
N GLU A 56 14.99 20.07 15.48
CA GLU A 56 14.67 18.90 14.69
C GLU A 56 15.59 18.74 13.45
N ILE A 57 16.47 19.72 13.20
CA ILE A 57 17.38 19.67 12.05
C ILE A 57 18.59 18.80 12.40
N ARG A 58 18.74 17.73 11.66
CA ARG A 58 19.89 16.83 11.75
C ARG A 58 21.02 17.33 10.83
N PRO A 59 22.28 16.95 11.10
CA PRO A 59 23.40 17.24 10.21
C PRO A 59 23.08 16.75 8.79
N ALA A 60 23.12 17.64 7.80
CA ALA A 60 22.82 17.33 6.41
C ALA A 60 24.05 17.46 5.54
N ALA A 61 24.24 16.52 4.61
CA ALA A 61 25.40 16.47 3.72
C ALA A 61 25.47 17.67 2.73
N THR A 62 24.35 18.36 2.48
CA THR A 62 24.28 19.52 1.57
C THR A 62 23.36 20.60 2.11
N ALA A 63 23.62 21.86 1.76
CA ALA A 63 22.77 23.01 2.12
C ALA A 63 21.32 22.82 1.63
N GLN A 64 21.12 22.23 0.45
CA GLN A 64 19.79 21.96 -0.08
C GLN A 64 19.00 20.97 0.77
N LYS A 65 19.64 19.91 1.28
CA LYS A 65 19.02 18.96 2.21
C LYS A 65 18.70 19.64 3.54
N ALA A 66 19.59 20.47 4.07
CA ALA A 66 19.35 21.24 5.28
C ALA A 66 18.15 22.20 5.15
N PHE A 67 18.03 22.91 4.01
CA PHE A 67 16.88 23.77 3.74
C PHE A 67 15.57 22.96 3.65
N LYS A 68 15.58 21.80 3.00
CA LYS A 68 14.41 20.96 2.90
C LYS A 68 13.96 20.40 4.26
N GLN A 69 14.90 20.01 5.11
CA GLN A 69 14.61 19.60 6.49
C GLN A 69 13.98 20.75 7.30
N TYR A 70 14.54 21.97 7.15
CA TYR A 70 13.99 23.15 7.81
C TYR A 70 12.58 23.48 7.34
N GLU A 71 12.32 23.45 6.03
CA GLU A 71 11.00 23.63 5.43
C GLU A 71 9.99 22.61 6.00
N THR A 72 10.37 21.34 6.00
CA THR A 72 9.53 20.26 6.54
C THR A 72 9.27 20.44 8.05
N ALA A 73 10.30 20.77 8.84
CA ALA A 73 10.14 21.00 10.27
C ALA A 73 9.21 22.18 10.57
N ILE A 74 9.29 23.28 9.79
CA ILE A 74 8.35 24.42 9.90
C ILE A 74 6.92 23.98 9.55
N GLU A 75 6.73 23.20 8.50
CA GLU A 75 5.40 22.72 8.10
C GLU A 75 4.76 21.85 9.17
N ASP A 76 5.51 20.89 9.71
CA ASP A 76 4.98 19.92 10.67
C ASP A 76 4.74 20.51 12.06
N THR A 77 5.54 21.48 12.47
CA THR A 77 5.37 22.20 13.74
C THR A 77 4.42 23.41 13.61
N SER A 78 3.81 23.61 12.43
CA SER A 78 2.95 24.77 12.18
C SER A 78 1.68 24.77 13.03
N LEU A 79 1.56 25.75 13.94
CA LEU A 79 0.37 25.97 14.73
C LEU A 79 -0.86 26.26 13.85
N LEU A 80 -0.68 27.00 12.74
CA LEU A 80 -1.75 27.27 11.77
C LEU A 80 -2.24 25.98 11.12
N ARG A 81 -1.31 25.11 10.73
CA ARG A 81 -1.66 23.78 10.19
C ARG A 81 -2.45 22.96 11.20
N ALA A 82 -1.97 22.89 12.43
CA ALA A 82 -2.65 22.15 13.49
C ALA A 82 -4.06 22.65 13.79
N VAL A 83 -4.27 23.96 13.74
CA VAL A 83 -5.56 24.58 14.08
C VAL A 83 -6.50 24.67 12.88
N LEU A 84 -6.00 24.91 11.67
CA LEU A 84 -6.83 25.22 10.51
C LEU A 84 -7.00 24.04 9.53
N LEU A 85 -6.04 23.12 9.45
CA LEU A 85 -6.07 22.06 8.43
C LEU A 85 -7.29 21.15 8.60
N THR A 86 -7.50 20.64 9.81
CA THR A 86 -8.62 19.75 10.10
C THR A 86 -9.99 20.42 9.90
N PRO A 87 -10.28 21.61 10.46
CA PRO A 87 -11.55 22.29 10.19
C PRO A 87 -11.73 22.68 8.72
N ALA A 88 -10.65 23.07 8.03
CA ALA A 88 -10.72 23.37 6.61
C ALA A 88 -11.04 22.14 5.78
N GLN A 89 -10.37 21.02 6.03
CA GLN A 89 -10.66 19.75 5.37
C GLN A 89 -12.10 19.30 5.65
N GLU A 90 -12.55 19.38 6.89
CA GLU A 90 -13.92 19.05 7.28
C GLU A 90 -14.94 19.92 6.52
N PHE A 91 -14.74 21.24 6.50
CA PHE A 91 -15.58 22.17 5.74
C PHE A 91 -15.58 21.85 4.24
N LEU A 92 -14.42 21.63 3.64
CA LEU A 92 -14.28 21.27 2.23
C LEU A 92 -14.98 19.94 1.94
N THR A 93 -14.83 18.95 2.81
CA THR A 93 -15.48 17.66 2.63
C THR A 93 -16.98 17.74 2.77
N LYS A 94 -17.51 18.42 3.81
CA LYS A 94 -18.95 18.57 4.06
C LYS A 94 -19.66 19.43 3.01
N CYS A 95 -19.06 20.55 2.62
CA CYS A 95 -19.71 21.53 1.75
C CYS A 95 -19.42 21.32 0.27
N PHE A 96 -18.24 20.83 -0.09
CA PHE A 96 -17.77 20.75 -1.47
C PHE A 96 -17.45 19.33 -1.91
N ARG A 97 -17.61 18.33 -1.03
CA ARG A 97 -17.25 16.92 -1.30
C ARG A 97 -15.81 16.77 -1.77
N THR A 98 -14.91 17.57 -1.20
CA THR A 98 -13.50 17.53 -1.53
C THR A 98 -12.82 16.53 -0.61
N GLY A 99 -12.12 15.56 -1.19
CA GLY A 99 -11.25 14.63 -0.47
C GLY A 99 -9.89 15.25 -0.15
N ASN A 100 -8.89 14.41 -0.01
CA ASN A 100 -7.49 14.78 0.13
C ASN A 100 -6.64 14.05 -0.92
N GLU A 101 -5.32 14.10 -0.80
CA GLU A 101 -4.40 13.44 -1.73
C GLU A 101 -4.60 11.91 -1.84
N LYS A 102 -5.17 11.26 -0.81
CA LYS A 102 -5.42 9.81 -0.79
C LYS A 102 -6.87 9.45 -1.10
N VAL A 103 -7.81 10.36 -0.92
CA VAL A 103 -9.24 10.08 -0.95
C VAL A 103 -9.96 10.96 -1.96
N ILE A 104 -10.71 10.33 -2.84
CA ILE A 104 -11.65 11.00 -3.75
C ILE A 104 -13.07 10.74 -3.24
N VAL A 105 -13.83 11.83 -3.02
CA VAL A 105 -15.21 11.75 -2.57
C VAL A 105 -16.14 11.66 -3.77
N GLY A 106 -16.82 10.53 -3.88
CA GLY A 106 -17.85 10.30 -4.90
C GLY A 106 -19.24 10.73 -4.46
N SER A 107 -20.24 10.41 -5.29
CA SER A 107 -21.65 10.62 -4.95
C SER A 107 -22.16 9.59 -3.94
N ASP A 108 -23.26 9.88 -3.26
CA ASP A 108 -24.01 8.98 -2.36
C ASP A 108 -23.19 8.34 -1.24
N GLY A 109 -22.15 9.04 -0.74
CA GLY A 109 -21.30 8.58 0.35
C GLY A 109 -20.22 7.56 -0.07
N TRP A 110 -20.00 7.37 -1.36
CA TRP A 110 -18.91 6.54 -1.87
C TRP A 110 -17.58 7.25 -1.74
N LEU A 111 -16.58 6.54 -1.22
CA LEU A 111 -15.19 6.99 -1.17
C LEU A 111 -14.33 6.08 -2.05
N PHE A 112 -13.33 6.69 -2.68
CA PHE A 112 -12.40 6.00 -3.56
C PHE A 112 -10.96 6.29 -3.14
N TYR A 113 -10.12 5.25 -3.16
CA TYR A 113 -8.69 5.42 -3.00
C TYR A 113 -8.08 6.02 -4.27
N SER A 114 -7.27 7.07 -4.11
CA SER A 114 -6.67 7.77 -5.24
C SER A 114 -5.79 6.85 -6.10
N GLY A 115 -5.09 5.88 -5.49
CA GLY A 115 -4.27 4.93 -6.23
C GLY A 115 -5.06 4.03 -7.20
N ASP A 116 -6.28 3.62 -6.84
CA ASP A 116 -7.16 2.86 -7.74
C ASP A 116 -7.69 3.74 -8.88
N TYR A 117 -7.98 5.01 -8.58
CA TYR A 117 -8.38 5.98 -9.59
C TYR A 117 -7.23 6.27 -10.58
N ASP A 118 -6.01 6.46 -10.06
CA ASP A 118 -4.81 6.69 -10.86
C ASP A 118 -4.49 5.51 -11.78
N TYR A 119 -4.70 4.28 -11.31
CA TYR A 119 -4.60 3.09 -12.16
C TYR A 119 -5.53 3.21 -13.38
N LEU A 120 -6.74 3.70 -13.16
CA LEU A 120 -7.77 3.77 -14.22
C LEU A 120 -7.52 4.90 -15.22
N VAL A 121 -7.14 6.10 -14.76
CA VAL A 121 -7.09 7.31 -15.59
C VAL A 121 -5.73 7.60 -16.22
N ASN A 122 -4.66 7.10 -15.61
CA ASN A 122 -3.32 7.32 -16.11
C ASN A 122 -3.05 6.53 -17.42
N PRO A 123 -2.01 6.89 -18.17
CA PRO A 123 -1.57 6.11 -19.33
C PRO A 123 -1.36 4.63 -18.99
N GLY A 124 -1.51 3.76 -19.98
CA GLY A 124 -1.32 2.31 -19.81
C GLY A 124 0.00 1.98 -19.10
N PHE A 125 -0.05 1.07 -18.12
CA PHE A 125 1.12 0.74 -17.29
C PHE A 125 2.24 0.04 -18.09
N MET A 126 1.92 -0.62 -19.22
CA MET A 126 2.90 -1.24 -20.11
C MET A 126 3.52 -0.27 -21.13
N GLN A 127 3.14 1.03 -21.12
CA GLN A 127 3.74 1.99 -22.02
C GLN A 127 5.24 2.18 -21.72
N ALA A 128 6.09 2.04 -22.75
CA ALA A 128 7.55 2.06 -22.60
C ALA A 128 8.08 3.30 -21.87
N GLY A 129 7.54 4.50 -22.14
CA GLY A 129 7.95 5.73 -21.46
C GLY A 129 7.59 5.75 -19.98
N ARG A 130 6.47 5.12 -19.58
CA ARG A 130 6.09 5.00 -18.17
C ARG A 130 6.95 3.96 -17.45
N MET A 131 7.16 2.81 -18.06
CA MET A 131 8.04 1.77 -17.55
C MET A 131 9.46 2.30 -17.34
N HIS A 132 10.04 2.96 -18.35
CA HIS A 132 11.37 3.57 -18.26
C HIS A 132 11.48 4.61 -17.13
N LYS A 133 10.45 5.47 -16.96
CA LYS A 133 10.47 6.44 -15.85
C LYS A 133 10.46 5.77 -14.48
N ARG A 134 9.74 4.66 -14.33
CA ARG A 134 9.70 3.91 -13.06
C ARG A 134 10.99 3.17 -12.80
N ASP A 135 11.58 2.59 -13.84
CA ASP A 135 12.89 1.94 -13.81
C ASP A 135 13.98 2.91 -13.36
N LEU A 136 14.03 4.12 -13.95
CA LEU A 136 14.93 5.19 -13.49
C LEU A 136 14.71 5.64 -12.04
N ALA A 137 13.51 5.44 -11.50
CA ALA A 137 13.20 5.69 -10.09
C ALA A 137 13.56 4.52 -9.17
N GLY A 138 14.14 3.44 -9.71
CA GLY A 138 14.59 2.25 -8.99
C GLY A 138 13.51 1.22 -8.71
N ALA A 139 12.35 1.30 -9.39
CA ALA A 139 11.34 0.24 -9.36
C ALA A 139 11.57 -0.73 -10.53
N HIS A 140 11.12 -1.98 -10.39
CA HIS A 140 11.10 -2.98 -11.46
C HIS A 140 9.68 -3.00 -12.05
N PRO A 141 9.41 -2.27 -13.15
CA PRO A 141 8.03 -2.03 -13.62
C PRO A 141 7.43 -3.15 -14.46
N ASP A 142 8.19 -4.19 -14.83
CA ASP A 142 7.77 -5.23 -15.76
C ASP A 142 7.07 -6.39 -15.06
N ALA A 143 5.77 -6.23 -14.82
CA ALA A 143 4.92 -7.25 -14.24
C ALA A 143 4.87 -8.54 -15.08
N VAL A 144 4.87 -8.42 -16.42
CA VAL A 144 4.79 -9.57 -17.32
C VAL A 144 6.05 -10.44 -17.22
N ALA A 145 7.23 -9.81 -17.21
CA ALA A 145 8.49 -10.52 -17.07
C ALA A 145 8.59 -11.24 -15.72
N ALA A 146 8.23 -10.56 -14.62
CA ALA A 146 8.25 -11.14 -13.28
C ALA A 146 7.27 -12.33 -13.13
N ILE A 147 6.04 -12.17 -13.64
CA ILE A 147 5.03 -13.25 -13.62
C ILE A 147 5.46 -14.42 -14.50
N ARG A 148 6.06 -14.17 -15.67
CA ARG A 148 6.58 -15.22 -16.55
C ARG A 148 7.63 -16.04 -15.83
N LYS A 149 8.62 -15.36 -15.23
CA LYS A 149 9.69 -16.06 -14.50
C LYS A 149 9.12 -16.92 -13.38
N PHE A 150 8.26 -16.34 -12.53
CA PHE A 150 7.61 -17.10 -11.45
C PHE A 150 6.78 -18.27 -11.97
N SER A 151 6.03 -18.08 -13.08
CA SER A 151 5.30 -19.17 -13.73
C SER A 151 6.23 -20.28 -14.25
N ASP A 152 7.38 -19.92 -14.82
CA ASP A 152 8.33 -20.89 -15.35
C ASP A 152 8.99 -21.70 -14.21
N ASP A 153 9.33 -21.05 -13.08
CA ASP A 153 9.83 -21.70 -11.87
C ASP A 153 8.79 -22.69 -11.29
N LEU A 154 7.51 -22.31 -11.25
CA LEU A 154 6.42 -23.17 -10.81
C LEU A 154 6.18 -24.35 -11.76
N LYS A 155 6.19 -24.12 -13.08
CA LYS A 155 6.03 -25.17 -14.09
C LYS A 155 7.13 -26.21 -14.07
N ALA A 156 8.37 -25.81 -13.75
CA ALA A 156 9.47 -26.74 -13.57
C ALA A 156 9.21 -27.78 -12.46
N ARG A 157 8.19 -27.52 -11.61
CA ARG A 157 7.73 -28.38 -10.51
C ARG A 157 6.31 -28.93 -10.73
N ASP A 158 5.79 -28.85 -11.96
CA ASP A 158 4.40 -29.22 -12.33
C ASP A 158 3.31 -28.47 -11.55
N ILE A 159 3.59 -27.24 -11.10
CA ILE A 159 2.65 -26.39 -10.34
C ILE A 159 2.00 -25.38 -11.29
N ARG A 160 0.67 -25.28 -11.24
CA ARG A 160 -0.10 -24.29 -12.01
C ARG A 160 -0.17 -22.95 -11.27
N LEU A 161 -0.09 -21.85 -12.03
CA LEU A 161 -0.30 -20.51 -11.50
C LEU A 161 -1.67 -19.96 -11.94
N ILE A 162 -2.42 -19.47 -10.96
CA ILE A 162 -3.67 -18.71 -11.15
C ILE A 162 -3.46 -17.30 -10.60
N LEU A 163 -3.68 -16.26 -11.40
CA LEU A 163 -3.61 -14.87 -10.97
C LEU A 163 -5.00 -14.29 -10.73
N ILE A 164 -5.12 -13.52 -9.66
CA ILE A 164 -6.32 -12.77 -9.30
C ILE A 164 -5.93 -11.30 -9.10
N PRO A 165 -5.85 -10.49 -10.19
CA PRO A 165 -5.74 -9.06 -10.03
C PRO A 165 -7.09 -8.49 -9.53
N ALA A 166 -7.25 -8.34 -8.20
CA ALA A 166 -8.48 -7.87 -7.57
C ALA A 166 -8.87 -6.50 -8.16
N PRO A 167 -10.04 -6.36 -8.80
CA PRO A 167 -10.44 -5.13 -9.49
C PRO A 167 -10.46 -3.93 -8.54
N GLY A 168 -10.08 -2.74 -9.02
CA GLY A 168 -10.22 -1.52 -8.24
C GLY A 168 -11.67 -1.02 -8.24
N LYS A 169 -12.15 -0.49 -7.12
CA LYS A 169 -13.51 0.04 -6.97
C LYS A 169 -13.94 1.01 -8.09
N PRO A 170 -13.09 1.93 -8.60
CA PRO A 170 -13.46 2.83 -9.70
C PRO A 170 -13.84 2.13 -11.01
N LEU A 171 -13.35 0.90 -11.24
CA LEU A 171 -13.74 0.12 -12.42
C LEU A 171 -15.22 -0.26 -12.39
N VAL A 172 -15.75 -0.53 -11.21
CA VAL A 172 -17.13 -1.00 -11.01
C VAL A 172 -18.10 0.17 -10.72
N TYR A 173 -17.64 1.19 -9.99
CA TYR A 173 -18.45 2.31 -9.52
C TYR A 173 -18.04 3.66 -10.14
N GLY A 174 -17.60 3.67 -11.39
CA GLY A 174 -17.15 4.89 -12.08
C GLY A 174 -18.22 5.98 -12.19
N ASP A 175 -19.51 5.62 -12.25
CA ASP A 175 -20.65 6.57 -12.24
C ASP A 175 -20.70 7.39 -10.94
N LYS A 176 -20.27 6.83 -9.82
CA LYS A 176 -20.17 7.53 -8.52
C LYS A 176 -19.07 8.61 -8.52
N LEU A 177 -18.16 8.56 -9.49
CA LEU A 177 -17.13 9.57 -9.76
C LEU A 177 -17.54 10.56 -10.86
N GLY A 178 -18.80 10.48 -11.35
CA GLY A 178 -19.29 11.32 -12.44
C GLY A 178 -18.78 10.90 -13.82
N ALA A 179 -18.19 9.71 -13.94
CA ALA A 179 -17.82 9.14 -15.21
C ALA A 179 -19.01 8.40 -15.81
N GLY A 180 -19.12 8.38 -17.15
CA GLY A 180 -20.13 7.57 -17.84
C GLY A 180 -19.91 6.07 -17.60
N GLU A 181 -20.95 5.27 -17.91
CA GLU A 181 -20.93 3.81 -17.75
C GLU A 181 -19.91 3.11 -18.66
N ASP A 182 -19.43 3.76 -19.72
CA ASP A 182 -18.53 3.22 -20.75
C ASP A 182 -17.03 3.28 -20.35
N ARG A 183 -16.69 3.27 -19.08
CA ARG A 183 -15.28 3.26 -18.69
C ARG A 183 -14.65 1.90 -19.01
N LYS A 184 -13.79 1.92 -20.02
CA LYS A 184 -12.82 0.86 -20.25
C LYS A 184 -11.79 0.90 -19.12
N GLY A 185 -11.36 -0.25 -18.65
CA GLY A 185 -10.27 -0.38 -17.66
C GLY A 185 -8.95 0.27 -18.11
N ASN A 186 -7.86 0.06 -17.39
CA ASN A 186 -6.55 0.55 -17.81
C ASN A 186 -6.23 0.03 -19.22
N LYS A 187 -5.72 0.91 -20.08
CA LYS A 187 -5.47 0.63 -21.51
C LYS A 187 -4.49 -0.51 -21.78
N SER A 188 -3.70 -0.90 -20.79
CA SER A 188 -2.74 -2.00 -20.89
C SER A 188 -3.28 -3.33 -20.36
N PHE A 189 -4.46 -3.37 -19.72
CA PHE A 189 -4.88 -4.57 -19.00
C PHE A 189 -5.19 -5.74 -19.93
N ASP A 190 -5.90 -5.50 -21.04
CA ASP A 190 -6.20 -6.56 -22.02
C ASP A 190 -4.92 -7.13 -22.65
N GLU A 191 -3.95 -6.25 -22.96
CA GLU A 191 -2.65 -6.66 -23.49
C GLU A 191 -1.89 -7.48 -22.44
N PHE A 192 -1.84 -7.03 -21.20
CA PHE A 192 -1.25 -7.74 -20.06
C PHE A 192 -1.86 -9.14 -19.92
N LYS A 193 -3.20 -9.22 -19.84
CA LYS A 193 -3.91 -10.49 -19.71
C LYS A 193 -3.58 -11.46 -20.84
N ASN A 194 -3.67 -10.99 -22.08
CA ASN A 194 -3.36 -11.82 -23.24
C ASN A 194 -1.90 -12.33 -23.23
N GLN A 195 -0.94 -11.48 -22.85
CA GLN A 195 0.46 -11.89 -22.75
C GLN A 195 0.66 -12.94 -21.65
N VAL A 196 0.08 -12.74 -20.48
CA VAL A 196 0.19 -13.65 -19.33
C VAL A 196 -0.47 -15.00 -19.65
N GLU A 197 -1.66 -14.99 -20.22
CA GLU A 197 -2.37 -16.23 -20.63
C GLU A 197 -1.63 -16.97 -21.75
N SER A 198 -0.89 -16.27 -22.62
CA SER A 198 -0.15 -16.90 -23.74
C SER A 198 0.94 -17.85 -23.28
N PHE A 199 1.44 -17.69 -22.07
CA PHE A 199 2.41 -18.63 -21.47
C PHE A 199 1.79 -19.55 -20.42
N GLY A 200 0.45 -19.72 -20.44
CA GLY A 200 -0.26 -20.80 -19.72
C GLY A 200 -0.62 -20.47 -18.28
N VAL A 201 -0.60 -19.21 -17.87
CA VAL A 201 -1.13 -18.75 -16.59
C VAL A 201 -2.63 -18.45 -16.75
N THR A 202 -3.43 -18.85 -15.78
CA THR A 202 -4.86 -18.50 -15.74
C THR A 202 -5.05 -17.15 -15.06
N VAL A 203 -5.76 -16.20 -15.71
CA VAL A 203 -6.06 -14.89 -15.12
C VAL A 203 -7.55 -14.80 -14.82
N LEU A 204 -7.94 -14.72 -13.56
CA LEU A 204 -9.32 -14.53 -13.12
C LEU A 204 -9.59 -13.04 -12.92
N ASP A 205 -10.31 -12.45 -13.86
CA ASP A 205 -10.78 -11.06 -13.80
C ASP A 205 -12.25 -11.03 -13.41
N PHE A 206 -12.55 -10.53 -12.23
CA PHE A 206 -13.90 -10.45 -11.68
C PHE A 206 -14.62 -9.12 -11.98
N THR A 207 -14.06 -8.26 -12.82
CA THR A 207 -14.63 -6.92 -13.09
C THR A 207 -16.07 -7.02 -13.60
N ASP A 208 -16.32 -7.85 -14.62
CA ASP A 208 -17.66 -8.01 -15.20
C ASP A 208 -18.65 -8.66 -14.21
N ASP A 209 -18.18 -9.60 -13.40
CA ASP A 209 -18.99 -10.23 -12.37
C ASP A 209 -19.44 -9.22 -11.32
N PHE A 210 -18.53 -8.35 -10.87
CA PHE A 210 -18.83 -7.31 -9.87
C PHE A 210 -19.76 -6.23 -10.44
N ILE A 211 -19.62 -5.89 -11.72
CA ILE A 211 -20.57 -5.03 -12.43
C ILE A 211 -21.94 -5.68 -12.51
N ALA A 212 -22.00 -6.99 -12.80
CA ALA A 212 -23.25 -7.73 -12.86
C ALA A 212 -23.93 -7.83 -11.48
N MET A 213 -23.18 -8.11 -10.41
CA MET A 213 -23.69 -8.08 -9.03
C MET A 213 -24.36 -6.74 -8.73
N ARG A 214 -23.66 -5.65 -9.03
CA ARG A 214 -24.17 -4.30 -8.80
C ARG A 214 -25.45 -4.01 -9.60
N LYS A 215 -25.51 -4.39 -10.87
CA LYS A 215 -26.72 -4.26 -11.71
C LYS A 215 -27.91 -5.03 -11.12
N ASN A 216 -27.65 -6.11 -10.39
CA ASN A 216 -28.64 -6.89 -9.68
C ASN A 216 -28.93 -6.37 -8.26
N GLY A 217 -28.44 -5.19 -7.88
CA GLY A 217 -28.69 -4.55 -6.58
C GLY A 217 -27.85 -5.09 -5.43
N VAL A 218 -26.77 -5.84 -5.72
CA VAL A 218 -25.84 -6.34 -4.72
C VAL A 218 -24.53 -5.56 -4.81
N ASP A 219 -24.19 -4.81 -3.77
CA ASP A 219 -22.93 -4.07 -3.75
C ASP A 219 -21.75 -5.05 -3.74
N SER A 220 -20.77 -4.80 -4.62
CA SER A 220 -19.54 -5.58 -4.71
C SER A 220 -18.36 -4.96 -3.96
N TYR A 221 -18.48 -3.69 -3.56
CA TYR A 221 -17.49 -2.99 -2.74
C TYR A 221 -18.12 -2.36 -1.50
N LEU A 222 -17.34 -2.27 -0.43
CA LEU A 222 -17.65 -1.47 0.74
C LEU A 222 -17.59 0.02 0.37
N LYS A 223 -18.57 0.82 0.80
CA LYS A 223 -18.69 2.23 0.34
C LYS A 223 -17.48 3.08 0.73
N THR A 224 -17.03 2.92 1.96
CA THR A 224 -15.99 3.77 2.58
C THR A 224 -14.66 3.06 2.78
N ASP A 225 -14.53 1.84 2.23
CA ASP A 225 -13.35 0.99 2.31
C ASP A 225 -12.81 0.67 0.91
N THR A 226 -11.54 0.33 0.79
CA THR A 226 -10.91 -0.05 -0.48
C THR A 226 -11.43 -1.38 -1.02
N HIS A 227 -11.84 -2.28 -0.14
CA HIS A 227 -12.01 -3.70 -0.42
C HIS A 227 -13.42 -4.09 -0.86
N TRP A 228 -13.54 -5.27 -1.41
CA TRP A 228 -14.79 -5.93 -1.79
C TRP A 228 -15.72 -6.19 -0.60
N THR A 229 -17.01 -6.43 -0.88
CA THR A 229 -17.96 -6.91 0.12
C THR A 229 -17.79 -8.40 0.38
N PRO A 230 -18.31 -8.94 1.51
CA PRO A 230 -18.33 -10.39 1.73
C PRO A 230 -19.02 -11.17 0.60
N ALA A 231 -20.04 -10.59 -0.04
CA ALA A 231 -20.74 -11.24 -1.15
C ALA A 231 -19.85 -11.34 -2.41
N ALA A 232 -19.13 -10.28 -2.74
CA ALA A 232 -18.22 -10.27 -3.89
C ALA A 232 -17.01 -11.18 -3.65
N MET A 233 -16.44 -11.15 -2.44
CA MET A 233 -15.36 -12.02 -2.03
C MET A 233 -15.76 -13.50 -2.14
N ARG A 234 -16.95 -13.89 -1.65
CA ARG A 234 -17.45 -15.28 -1.80
C ARG A 234 -17.63 -15.69 -3.25
N LEU A 235 -18.10 -14.79 -4.13
CA LEU A 235 -18.17 -15.06 -5.57
C LEU A 235 -16.78 -15.32 -6.15
N ALA A 236 -15.79 -14.49 -5.79
CA ALA A 236 -14.43 -14.65 -6.23
C ALA A 236 -13.82 -15.98 -5.73
N ALA A 237 -14.00 -16.33 -4.46
CA ALA A 237 -13.53 -17.58 -3.88
C ALA A 237 -14.13 -18.81 -4.57
N LYS A 238 -15.45 -18.81 -4.81
CA LYS A 238 -16.14 -19.89 -5.52
C LYS A 238 -15.57 -20.07 -6.93
N LYS A 239 -15.45 -19.00 -7.72
CA LYS A 239 -14.87 -19.07 -9.07
C LYS A 239 -13.41 -19.51 -9.08
N THR A 240 -12.68 -19.14 -8.04
CA THR A 240 -11.29 -19.58 -7.87
C THR A 240 -11.24 -21.08 -7.59
N ALA A 241 -12.10 -21.60 -6.71
CA ALA A 241 -12.22 -23.03 -6.46
C ALA A 241 -12.61 -23.82 -7.74
N GLU A 242 -13.56 -23.30 -8.53
CA GLU A 242 -13.91 -23.85 -9.85
C GLU A 242 -12.72 -23.88 -10.81
N ALA A 243 -11.87 -22.87 -10.82
CA ALA A 243 -10.67 -22.80 -11.67
C ALA A 243 -9.53 -23.72 -11.17
N ILE A 244 -9.41 -23.93 -9.86
CA ILE A 244 -8.51 -24.91 -9.28
C ILE A 244 -8.91 -26.33 -9.71
N GLY A 245 -10.19 -26.63 -9.68
CA GLY A 245 -10.78 -27.94 -9.96
C GLY A 245 -10.86 -28.83 -8.71
N ASP A 246 -11.55 -29.94 -8.83
CA ASP A 246 -11.77 -30.93 -7.75
C ASP A 246 -12.35 -30.29 -6.47
N ALA A 247 -13.21 -29.26 -6.66
CA ALA A 247 -13.86 -28.55 -5.58
C ALA A 247 -15.08 -29.38 -5.08
N GLU A 248 -15.04 -29.72 -3.83
CA GLU A 248 -16.15 -30.36 -3.11
C GLU A 248 -16.49 -29.49 -1.90
N PRO A 249 -17.34 -28.45 -2.05
CA PRO A 249 -17.63 -27.53 -0.96
C PRO A 249 -18.02 -28.23 0.32
N ASP A 250 -17.48 -27.77 1.44
CA ASP A 250 -17.83 -28.32 2.75
C ASP A 250 -19.35 -28.20 2.97
N SER A 251 -19.94 -29.23 3.50
CA SER A 251 -21.37 -29.27 3.83
C SER A 251 -21.73 -28.49 5.11
N GLU A 252 -20.73 -28.14 5.93
CA GLU A 252 -20.92 -27.36 7.13
C GLU A 252 -21.16 -25.88 6.80
N ALA A 253 -22.32 -25.38 7.19
CA ALA A 253 -22.63 -23.98 7.06
C ALA A 253 -21.80 -23.20 8.07
N GLY A 254 -20.97 -22.25 7.59
CA GLY A 254 -20.20 -21.37 8.46
C GLY A 254 -21.09 -20.52 9.39
N ALA A 255 -20.50 -20.03 10.48
CA ALA A 255 -21.19 -19.18 11.45
C ALA A 255 -21.39 -17.76 10.88
N LYS A 256 -22.64 -17.27 10.93
CA LYS A 256 -22.93 -15.89 10.51
C LYS A 256 -22.62 -14.90 11.62
N ALA A 257 -21.95 -13.83 11.28
CA ALA A 257 -21.67 -12.70 12.15
C ALA A 257 -22.01 -11.37 11.47
N THR A 258 -22.54 -10.43 12.23
CA THR A 258 -22.83 -9.07 11.76
C THR A 258 -21.76 -8.13 12.30
N ILE A 259 -21.04 -7.46 11.41
CA ILE A 259 -19.94 -6.55 11.72
C ILE A 259 -20.34 -5.14 11.30
N THR A 260 -20.10 -4.17 12.17
CA THR A 260 -20.25 -2.74 11.85
C THR A 260 -18.92 -2.03 12.02
N ALA A 261 -18.36 -1.53 10.93
CA ALA A 261 -17.04 -0.94 10.95
C ALA A 261 -16.96 0.32 10.06
N ARG A 262 -15.87 1.06 10.25
CA ARG A 262 -15.48 2.19 9.42
C ARG A 262 -14.47 1.70 8.39
N GLY A 263 -14.65 2.11 7.13
CA GLY A 263 -13.71 1.77 6.08
C GLY A 263 -12.38 2.49 6.17
N ASP A 264 -11.35 1.88 5.61
CA ASP A 264 -9.98 2.39 5.58
C ASP A 264 -9.86 3.73 4.86
N ILE A 265 -10.60 3.95 3.75
CA ILE A 265 -10.61 5.22 3.01
C ILE A 265 -11.19 6.35 3.86
N ALA A 266 -12.24 6.08 4.66
CA ALA A 266 -12.77 7.07 5.58
C ALA A 266 -11.74 7.46 6.65
N ASN A 267 -10.95 6.50 7.15
CA ASN A 267 -9.85 6.77 8.08
C ASN A 267 -8.75 7.63 7.42
N MET A 268 -8.48 7.44 6.13
CA MET A 268 -7.49 8.23 5.37
C MET A 268 -7.86 9.72 5.25
N LEU A 269 -9.12 10.11 5.44
CA LEU A 269 -9.54 11.52 5.50
C LEU A 269 -8.99 12.24 6.72
N LYS A 270 -8.65 11.52 7.80
CA LYS A 270 -8.13 12.06 9.07
C LYS A 270 -9.04 13.13 9.69
N LEU A 271 -10.36 12.97 9.54
CA LEU A 271 -11.36 13.85 10.13
C LEU A 271 -11.81 13.31 11.49
N PRO A 272 -11.92 14.15 12.53
CA PRO A 272 -12.32 13.73 13.88
C PRO A 272 -13.71 13.10 13.90
N ASP A 273 -14.69 13.71 13.22
CA ASP A 273 -16.10 13.31 13.20
C ASP A 273 -16.48 12.71 11.83
N VAL A 274 -15.58 11.86 11.28
CA VAL A 274 -15.77 11.30 9.94
C VAL A 274 -17.04 10.44 9.83
N ASP A 275 -17.50 9.80 10.91
CA ASP A 275 -18.70 8.98 10.94
C ASP A 275 -19.99 9.81 10.77
N ASP A 276 -19.97 11.10 11.07
CA ASP A 276 -21.10 12.00 10.83
C ASP A 276 -21.27 12.31 9.34
N ILE A 277 -20.19 12.19 8.56
CA ILE A 277 -20.19 12.45 7.12
C ILE A 277 -20.29 11.15 6.35
N PHE A 278 -19.55 10.14 6.78
CA PHE A 278 -19.48 8.82 6.18
C PHE A 278 -19.76 7.75 7.25
N PRO A 279 -21.04 7.42 7.48
CA PRO A 279 -21.43 6.47 8.53
C PRO A 279 -20.75 5.11 8.38
N LYS A 280 -20.54 4.47 9.53
CA LYS A 280 -20.09 3.07 9.56
C LYS A 280 -21.02 2.20 8.75
N GLN A 281 -20.47 1.19 8.12
CA GLN A 281 -21.21 0.24 7.31
C GLN A 281 -21.35 -1.09 8.05
N THR A 282 -22.52 -1.71 7.92
CA THR A 282 -22.81 -3.02 8.50
C THR A 282 -22.83 -4.07 7.40
N VAL A 283 -22.14 -5.17 7.61
CA VAL A 283 -22.09 -6.33 6.71
C VAL A 283 -22.35 -7.64 7.47
N GLU A 284 -22.88 -8.64 6.78
CA GLU A 284 -22.94 -10.01 7.26
C GLU A 284 -21.77 -10.80 6.67
N VAL A 285 -20.94 -11.38 7.52
CA VAL A 285 -19.84 -12.28 7.15
C VAL A 285 -20.21 -13.71 7.53
N VAL A 286 -19.59 -14.68 6.86
CA VAL A 286 -19.68 -16.09 7.21
C VAL A 286 -18.31 -16.54 7.65
N GLN A 287 -18.20 -16.94 8.91
CA GLN A 287 -16.95 -17.40 9.53
C GLN A 287 -16.83 -18.92 9.37
N TYR A 288 -15.63 -19.36 9.00
CA TYR A 288 -15.31 -20.76 8.85
C TYR A 288 -14.18 -21.14 9.81
N ASP A 289 -14.29 -22.31 10.44
CA ASP A 289 -13.24 -22.87 11.29
C ASP A 289 -12.27 -23.71 10.44
N VAL A 290 -11.50 -23.01 9.60
CA VAL A 290 -10.49 -23.63 8.75
C VAL A 290 -9.12 -23.43 9.39
N VAL A 291 -8.38 -24.53 9.53
CA VAL A 291 -6.97 -24.50 9.93
C VAL A 291 -6.13 -24.43 8.66
N GLN A 292 -5.21 -23.49 8.60
CA GLN A 292 -4.22 -23.43 7.52
C GLN A 292 -3.31 -24.68 7.59
N ASP A 293 -3.00 -25.24 6.43
CA ASP A 293 -2.16 -26.42 6.34
C ASP A 293 -1.03 -26.19 5.32
N ARG A 294 0.20 -26.16 5.82
CA ARG A 294 1.38 -25.99 4.97
C ARG A 294 1.60 -27.16 4.00
N ASP A 295 1.06 -28.32 4.29
CA ASP A 295 1.18 -29.52 3.45
C ASP A 295 0.07 -29.61 2.38
N SER A 296 -0.88 -28.65 2.38
CA SER A 296 -1.92 -28.57 1.35
C SER A 296 -1.34 -28.45 -0.06
N ASP A 297 -2.04 -29.02 -1.04
CA ASP A 297 -1.66 -28.93 -2.45
C ASP A 297 -1.99 -27.58 -3.12
N VAL A 298 -2.62 -26.65 -2.38
CA VAL A 298 -2.92 -25.28 -2.82
C VAL A 298 -2.21 -24.27 -1.93
N LEU A 299 -1.41 -23.39 -2.55
CA LEU A 299 -0.83 -22.22 -1.88
C LEU A 299 -1.50 -20.94 -2.36
N LEU A 300 -2.02 -20.14 -1.44
CA LEU A 300 -2.55 -18.80 -1.69
C LEU A 300 -1.49 -17.74 -1.31
N LEU A 301 -1.09 -16.93 -2.28
CA LEU A 301 -0.35 -15.70 -2.07
C LEU A 301 -1.36 -14.54 -2.15
N GLY A 302 -1.50 -13.73 -1.10
CA GLY A 302 -2.55 -12.72 -1.04
C GLY A 302 -2.12 -11.41 -0.39
N ASP A 303 -2.93 -10.36 -0.61
CA ASP A 303 -2.75 -9.07 0.02
C ASP A 303 -3.89 -8.73 0.99
N SER A 304 -4.17 -7.44 1.19
CA SER A 304 -5.23 -6.97 2.06
C SER A 304 -6.63 -7.38 1.59
N PHE A 305 -6.84 -7.65 0.31
CA PHE A 305 -8.10 -8.21 -0.20
C PHE A 305 -8.33 -9.63 0.32
N THR A 306 -7.27 -10.42 0.44
CA THR A 306 -7.36 -11.74 1.11
C THR A 306 -7.69 -11.58 2.59
N ASN A 307 -7.08 -10.61 3.29
CA ASN A 307 -7.11 -10.48 4.74
C ASN A 307 -8.29 -9.67 5.30
N ILE A 308 -9.05 -8.94 4.49
CA ILE A 308 -10.04 -7.94 4.96
C ILE A 308 -11.04 -8.47 6.00
N PHE A 309 -11.44 -9.73 5.91
CA PHE A 309 -12.37 -10.38 6.85
C PHE A 309 -11.70 -11.49 7.68
N SER A 310 -10.38 -11.67 7.56
CA SER A 310 -9.61 -12.67 8.31
C SER A 310 -8.85 -12.03 9.47
N LEU A 311 -8.30 -10.82 9.28
CA LEU A 311 -7.41 -10.15 10.22
C LEU A 311 -8.16 -9.11 11.04
N ASP A 312 -8.24 -9.31 12.37
CA ASP A 312 -8.97 -8.43 13.30
C ASP A 312 -8.52 -6.96 13.21
N ALA A 313 -7.22 -6.72 13.00
CA ALA A 313 -6.66 -5.39 12.85
C ALA A 313 -7.26 -4.59 11.68
N MET A 314 -7.90 -5.23 10.70
CA MET A 314 -8.61 -4.56 9.61
C MET A 314 -10.03 -4.11 10.00
N GLY A 315 -10.53 -4.54 11.16
CA GLY A 315 -11.79 -4.08 11.76
C GLY A 315 -13.06 -4.70 11.17
N TRP A 316 -12.95 -5.61 10.20
CA TRP A 316 -14.08 -6.23 9.52
C TRP A 316 -14.33 -7.69 9.94
N GLY A 317 -13.80 -8.10 11.08
CA GLY A 317 -13.98 -9.44 11.66
C GLY A 317 -12.81 -10.38 11.39
N THR A 318 -13.02 -11.65 11.72
CA THR A 318 -12.00 -12.70 11.64
C THR A 318 -12.59 -13.97 11.05
N ARG A 319 -11.75 -14.85 10.52
CA ARG A 319 -12.12 -16.19 10.00
C ARG A 319 -13.18 -16.19 8.89
N ALA A 320 -13.31 -15.10 8.16
CA ALA A 320 -14.35 -14.93 7.14
C ALA A 320 -13.78 -14.35 5.83
N GLY A 321 -12.47 -14.35 5.64
CA GLY A 321 -11.80 -13.77 4.49
C GLY A 321 -11.76 -14.70 3.28
N PHE A 322 -10.96 -14.27 2.30
CA PHE A 322 -10.88 -15.00 1.05
C PHE A 322 -10.25 -16.39 1.24
N ALA A 323 -9.23 -16.50 2.09
CA ALA A 323 -8.55 -17.77 2.35
C ALA A 323 -9.50 -18.82 2.98
N GLU A 324 -10.22 -18.44 4.03
CA GLU A 324 -11.16 -19.33 4.72
C GLU A 324 -12.32 -19.71 3.80
N THR A 325 -12.83 -18.74 3.02
CA THR A 325 -13.90 -19.00 2.07
C THR A 325 -13.43 -19.91 0.94
N LEU A 326 -12.22 -19.72 0.42
CA LEU A 326 -11.66 -20.57 -0.63
C LEU A 326 -11.45 -22.01 -0.14
N ALA A 327 -10.92 -22.18 1.09
CA ALA A 327 -10.76 -23.49 1.71
C ALA A 327 -12.11 -24.21 1.88
N HIS A 328 -13.14 -23.47 2.30
CA HIS A 328 -14.52 -24.00 2.40
C HIS A 328 -15.06 -24.43 1.03
N GLU A 329 -14.91 -23.61 -0.02
CA GLU A 329 -15.35 -23.93 -1.38
C GLU A 329 -14.60 -25.13 -1.98
N LEU A 330 -13.35 -25.36 -1.55
CA LEU A 330 -12.54 -26.52 -1.93
C LEU A 330 -12.83 -27.76 -1.07
N GLY A 331 -13.48 -27.60 0.10
CA GLY A 331 -13.71 -28.67 1.09
C GLY A 331 -12.43 -29.22 1.70
N ARG A 332 -11.35 -28.42 1.71
CA ARG A 332 -10.05 -28.81 2.29
C ARG A 332 -9.23 -27.58 2.69
N PRO A 333 -8.31 -27.73 3.66
CA PRO A 333 -7.38 -26.65 4.04
C PRO A 333 -6.53 -26.20 2.87
N ILE A 334 -6.03 -24.97 2.95
CA ILE A 334 -5.05 -24.40 2.01
C ILE A 334 -3.87 -23.81 2.79
N ASP A 335 -2.72 -23.75 2.14
CA ASP A 335 -1.57 -22.99 2.62
C ASP A 335 -1.72 -21.52 2.26
N VAL A 336 -1.35 -20.59 3.15
CA VAL A 336 -1.55 -19.15 2.93
C VAL A 336 -0.30 -18.36 3.29
N ILE A 337 0.11 -17.49 2.38
CA ILE A 337 1.04 -16.39 2.63
C ILE A 337 0.33 -15.10 2.25
N ALA A 338 -0.04 -14.29 3.23
CA ALA A 338 -0.73 -13.02 2.97
C ALA A 338 0.01 -11.86 3.64
N ARG A 339 0.20 -10.76 2.90
CA ARG A 339 0.91 -9.57 3.37
C ARG A 339 0.17 -8.30 2.96
N ASN A 340 -0.23 -7.50 3.94
CA ASN A 340 -0.87 -6.20 3.70
C ASN A 340 0.19 -5.14 3.35
N ASP A 341 -0.19 -4.16 2.53
CA ASP A 341 0.54 -2.90 2.28
C ASP A 341 1.97 -3.01 1.68
N ALA A 342 2.44 -4.21 1.38
CA ALA A 342 3.81 -4.43 0.92
C ALA A 342 3.94 -4.59 -0.61
N GLY A 343 2.83 -4.52 -1.36
CA GLY A 343 2.80 -4.71 -2.81
C GLY A 343 2.83 -6.19 -3.23
N ALA A 344 2.66 -6.41 -4.54
CA ALA A 344 2.51 -7.76 -5.08
C ALA A 344 3.75 -8.66 -4.91
N HIS A 345 4.95 -8.09 -4.72
CA HIS A 345 6.18 -8.89 -4.56
C HIS A 345 6.32 -9.50 -3.16
N ALA A 346 5.72 -8.90 -2.12
CA ALA A 346 5.98 -9.25 -0.72
C ALA A 346 5.71 -10.72 -0.38
N THR A 347 4.67 -11.31 -0.94
CA THR A 347 4.35 -12.73 -0.72
C THR A 347 5.34 -13.66 -1.41
N ARG A 348 5.86 -13.28 -2.58
CA ARG A 348 6.94 -14.00 -3.26
C ARG A 348 8.26 -13.89 -2.50
N ASP A 349 8.51 -12.74 -1.87
CA ASP A 349 9.70 -12.56 -1.03
C ASP A 349 9.65 -13.47 0.20
N VAL A 350 8.48 -13.61 0.86
CA VAL A 350 8.32 -14.59 1.94
C VAL A 350 8.60 -16.01 1.44
N LEU A 351 8.05 -16.38 0.28
CA LEU A 351 8.31 -17.70 -0.31
C LEU A 351 9.80 -17.90 -0.62
N SER A 352 10.45 -16.90 -1.22
CA SER A 352 11.90 -16.91 -1.50
C SER A 352 12.74 -17.05 -0.22
N ALA A 353 12.33 -16.36 0.87
CA ALA A 353 13.00 -16.48 2.16
C ALA A 353 12.95 -17.92 2.71
N GLU A 354 11.81 -18.60 2.59
CA GLU A 354 11.70 -20.01 2.98
C GLU A 354 12.70 -20.87 2.22
N PHE A 355 12.82 -20.68 0.91
CA PHE A 355 13.77 -21.40 0.06
C PHE A 355 15.23 -21.16 0.44
N LEU A 356 15.60 -19.90 0.71
CA LEU A 356 16.96 -19.57 1.15
C LEU A 356 17.31 -20.14 2.54
N ARG A 357 16.28 -20.43 3.35
CA ARG A 357 16.43 -21.11 4.64
C ARG A 357 16.39 -22.63 4.54
N GLY A 358 16.38 -23.18 3.32
CA GLY A 358 16.32 -24.62 3.10
C GLY A 358 14.94 -25.23 3.28
N ARG A 359 13.87 -24.42 3.36
CA ARG A 359 12.48 -24.89 3.52
C ARG A 359 11.74 -24.79 2.18
N ASP A 360 11.51 -25.93 1.53
CA ASP A 360 10.78 -26.00 0.27
C ASP A 360 9.26 -25.93 0.50
N ARG A 361 8.71 -24.70 0.60
CA ARG A 361 7.27 -24.52 0.79
C ARG A 361 6.44 -24.82 -0.46
N LEU A 362 7.06 -25.13 -1.58
CA LEU A 362 6.39 -25.58 -2.80
C LEU A 362 6.35 -27.12 -2.92
N GLU A 363 6.94 -27.85 -1.98
CA GLU A 363 6.86 -29.30 -1.95
C GLU A 363 5.39 -29.75 -1.85
N GLY A 364 4.96 -30.68 -2.70
CA GLY A 364 3.58 -31.20 -2.72
C GLY A 364 2.52 -30.26 -3.31
N LYS A 365 2.85 -28.99 -3.61
CA LYS A 365 1.91 -28.03 -4.22
C LYS A 365 1.58 -28.45 -5.67
N LYS A 366 0.31 -28.25 -6.04
CA LYS A 366 -0.18 -28.42 -7.43
C LYS A 366 -0.64 -27.10 -8.03
N VAL A 367 -1.10 -26.17 -7.17
CA VAL A 367 -1.62 -24.87 -7.60
C VAL A 367 -1.12 -23.80 -6.67
N VAL A 368 -0.62 -22.72 -7.26
CA VAL A 368 -0.41 -21.44 -6.60
C VAL A 368 -1.48 -20.45 -7.09
N VAL A 369 -2.25 -19.91 -6.19
CA VAL A 369 -3.15 -18.79 -6.44
C VAL A 369 -2.47 -17.52 -5.97
N TRP A 370 -2.32 -16.53 -6.84
CA TRP A 370 -1.70 -15.26 -6.48
C TRP A 370 -2.69 -14.11 -6.65
N GLU A 371 -3.24 -13.65 -5.53
CA GLU A 371 -4.14 -12.51 -5.44
C GLU A 371 -3.35 -11.25 -5.12
N PHE A 372 -3.65 -10.15 -5.79
CA PHE A 372 -3.12 -8.83 -5.53
C PHE A 372 -4.05 -7.73 -6.06
N ALA A 373 -4.03 -6.56 -5.44
CA ALA A 373 -4.79 -5.41 -5.93
C ALA A 373 -4.34 -5.00 -7.34
N ILE A 374 -5.26 -4.88 -8.29
CA ILE A 374 -4.96 -4.61 -9.71
C ILE A 374 -4.07 -3.36 -9.92
N ARG A 375 -4.13 -2.37 -9.01
CA ARG A 375 -3.28 -1.17 -9.07
C ARG A 375 -1.78 -1.48 -9.01
N GLU A 376 -1.40 -2.63 -8.44
CA GLU A 376 0.00 -3.05 -8.37
C GLU A 376 0.62 -3.23 -9.76
N LEU A 377 -0.16 -3.54 -10.78
CA LEU A 377 0.31 -3.57 -12.18
C LEU A 377 0.87 -2.20 -12.63
N ALA A 378 0.36 -1.10 -12.05
CA ALA A 378 0.76 0.25 -12.43
C ALA A 378 1.79 0.89 -11.49
N VAL A 379 1.85 0.48 -10.22
CA VAL A 379 2.68 1.13 -9.19
C VAL A 379 3.56 0.15 -8.40
N GLY A 380 3.30 -1.16 -8.51
CA GLY A 380 4.04 -2.20 -7.78
C GLY A 380 5.49 -2.33 -8.24
N ASP A 381 6.35 -2.77 -7.33
CA ASP A 381 7.71 -3.21 -7.65
C ASP A 381 7.66 -4.71 -8.01
N TRP A 382 7.99 -5.06 -9.24
CA TRP A 382 7.95 -6.43 -9.76
C TRP A 382 9.33 -7.05 -9.77
N THR A 383 10.07 -6.86 -8.67
CA THR A 383 11.40 -7.44 -8.49
C THR A 383 11.36 -8.96 -8.60
N ASP A 384 12.48 -9.53 -8.96
CA ASP A 384 12.66 -10.98 -8.95
C ASP A 384 12.81 -11.49 -7.51
N SER A 385 12.16 -12.61 -7.20
CA SER A 385 12.26 -13.30 -5.92
C SER A 385 12.69 -14.73 -6.21
N PRO A 386 13.99 -15.07 -6.07
CA PRO A 386 14.53 -16.36 -6.50
C PRO A 386 13.94 -17.50 -5.65
N LEU A 387 13.66 -18.64 -6.31
CA LEU A 387 13.17 -19.88 -5.68
C LEU A 387 14.26 -20.97 -5.71
N GLU A 388 15.47 -20.60 -5.33
CA GLU A 388 16.59 -21.53 -5.25
C GLU A 388 16.67 -22.12 -3.84
N LEU A 389 16.34 -23.41 -3.72
CA LEU A 389 16.47 -24.12 -2.44
C LEU A 389 17.95 -24.25 -2.09
N LYS A 390 18.35 -23.63 -1.00
CA LYS A 390 19.70 -23.77 -0.45
C LYS A 390 19.72 -24.87 0.60
N GLU A 391 20.63 -25.84 0.43
CA GLU A 391 21.00 -26.70 1.55
C GLU A 391 21.71 -25.85 2.59
N ARG A 392 21.20 -25.81 3.81
CA ARG A 392 21.83 -25.12 4.93
C ARG A 392 22.21 -26.10 6.01
N GLU A 393 23.44 -25.96 6.47
CA GLU A 393 23.89 -26.57 7.73
C GLU A 393 23.22 -25.84 8.91
N GLU A 394 23.15 -26.48 10.07
CA GLU A 394 22.73 -25.81 11.31
C GLU A 394 23.56 -24.55 11.50
N SER A 395 22.87 -23.43 11.71
CA SER A 395 23.47 -22.09 11.84
C SER A 395 23.23 -21.54 13.24
N ASP A 396 24.24 -20.86 13.78
CA ASP A 396 24.12 -20.16 15.06
C ASP A 396 23.77 -18.67 14.80
N PHE A 397 22.81 -18.15 15.55
CA PHE A 397 22.55 -16.72 15.56
C PHE A 397 23.62 -15.99 16.37
N LEU A 398 24.15 -14.94 15.77
CA LEU A 398 25.21 -14.12 16.40
C LEU A 398 24.63 -13.12 17.38
N THR A 399 25.12 -13.15 18.60
CA THR A 399 25.02 -12.04 19.55
C THR A 399 26.18 -11.07 19.30
N ILE A 400 25.89 -9.81 19.04
CA ILE A 400 26.88 -8.78 18.73
C ILE A 400 27.17 -7.96 19.96
N GLU A 401 28.34 -8.18 20.58
CA GLU A 401 28.81 -7.43 21.75
C GLU A 401 29.67 -6.22 21.40
N GLU A 402 30.40 -6.26 20.28
CA GLU A 402 31.24 -5.16 19.78
C GLU A 402 30.97 -4.92 18.29
N PRO A 403 31.09 -3.66 17.81
CA PRO A 403 30.90 -3.34 16.39
C PRO A 403 31.81 -4.16 15.48
N ARG A 404 31.23 -4.81 14.46
CA ARG A 404 31.99 -5.58 13.47
C ARG A 404 31.40 -5.43 12.07
N THR A 405 32.26 -5.35 11.07
CA THR A 405 31.82 -5.34 9.66
C THR A 405 31.85 -6.75 9.10
N VAL A 406 30.72 -7.16 8.52
CA VAL A 406 30.57 -8.48 7.90
C VAL A 406 30.10 -8.34 6.44
N THR A 407 30.30 -9.40 5.68
CA THR A 407 29.62 -9.62 4.39
C THR A 407 28.62 -10.75 4.62
N ALA A 408 27.36 -10.51 4.23
CA ALA A 408 26.28 -11.44 4.49
C ALA A 408 25.32 -11.52 3.31
N THR A 409 24.57 -12.61 3.24
CA THR A 409 23.44 -12.77 2.31
C THR A 409 22.14 -12.34 3.02
N VAL A 410 21.33 -11.56 2.36
CA VAL A 410 19.98 -11.19 2.84
C VAL A 410 19.06 -12.38 2.65
N LEU A 411 18.65 -13.01 3.75
CA LEU A 411 17.76 -14.18 3.75
C LEU A 411 16.29 -13.83 3.81
N ALA A 412 15.96 -12.76 4.54
CA ALA A 412 14.62 -12.21 4.61
C ALA A 412 14.68 -10.71 4.89
N VAL A 413 13.65 -10.00 4.46
CA VAL A 413 13.43 -8.57 4.72
C VAL A 413 11.99 -8.35 5.13
N THR A 414 11.76 -7.41 6.05
CA THR A 414 10.40 -6.97 6.35
C THR A 414 9.95 -5.86 5.40
N SER A 415 8.63 -5.64 5.34
CA SER A 415 8.06 -4.61 4.49
C SER A 415 8.52 -3.21 4.88
N VAL A 416 8.73 -2.35 3.90
CA VAL A 416 9.09 -0.94 4.08
C VAL A 416 7.99 -0.06 3.50
N PRO A 417 7.42 0.89 4.29
CA PRO A 417 6.38 1.77 3.80
C PRO A 417 6.93 2.68 2.68
N ARG A 418 6.08 2.99 1.71
CA ARG A 418 6.42 3.98 0.68
C ARG A 418 6.55 5.37 1.34
N PRO A 419 7.49 6.22 0.92
CA PRO A 419 7.58 7.59 1.39
C PRO A 419 6.23 8.30 1.30
N HIS A 420 5.86 9.00 2.36
CA HIS A 420 4.59 9.71 2.51
C HIS A 420 3.32 8.83 2.54
N SER A 421 3.43 7.51 2.53
CA SER A 421 2.27 6.60 2.64
C SER A 421 1.86 6.36 4.09
N ALA A 422 2.80 6.35 5.02
CA ALA A 422 2.59 6.13 6.44
C ALA A 422 2.40 7.45 7.22
N PRO A 423 1.78 7.42 8.42
CA PRO A 423 1.63 8.60 9.27
C PRO A 423 2.92 9.06 9.96
N TYR A 424 4.00 8.32 9.81
CA TYR A 424 5.33 8.57 10.37
C TYR A 424 6.36 8.78 9.25
N LYS A 425 7.48 9.41 9.59
CA LYS A 425 8.53 9.79 8.63
C LYS A 425 9.75 8.88 8.68
N ASP A 426 9.98 8.30 9.85
CA ASP A 426 11.13 7.46 10.13
C ASP A 426 10.67 6.02 10.35
N HIS A 427 11.43 5.06 9.83
CA HIS A 427 11.06 3.66 9.92
C HIS A 427 12.29 2.76 10.00
N VAL A 428 12.19 1.75 10.84
CA VAL A 428 13.15 0.65 10.99
C VAL A 428 12.58 -0.61 10.34
N MET A 429 13.37 -1.29 9.54
CA MET A 429 13.06 -2.63 9.05
C MET A 429 13.90 -3.68 9.75
N SER A 430 13.40 -4.90 9.79
CA SER A 430 14.17 -6.06 10.20
C SER A 430 14.74 -6.78 8.99
N LEU A 431 16.00 -7.20 9.10
CA LEU A 431 16.70 -8.05 8.15
C LEU A 431 17.06 -9.36 8.84
N HIS A 432 16.90 -10.46 8.14
CA HIS A 432 17.54 -11.72 8.48
C HIS A 432 18.74 -11.90 7.55
N LEU A 433 19.92 -11.89 8.11
CA LEU A 433 21.18 -12.06 7.39
C LEU A 433 21.74 -13.47 7.66
N GLY A 434 22.33 -14.05 6.65
CA GLY A 434 23.04 -15.32 6.78
C GLY A 434 24.35 -15.35 6.02
N ASP A 435 24.98 -16.51 5.98
CA ASP A 435 26.31 -16.73 5.38
C ASP A 435 27.39 -15.83 6.01
N ILE A 436 27.21 -15.44 7.29
CA ILE A 436 28.17 -14.63 8.04
C ILE A 436 29.29 -15.55 8.53
N ASP A 437 30.53 -15.29 8.09
CA ASP A 437 31.71 -16.08 8.46
C ASP A 437 31.50 -17.60 8.29
N GLY A 438 30.82 -18.00 7.22
CA GLY A 438 30.46 -19.38 6.90
C GLY A 438 28.96 -19.62 7.00
N SER A 439 28.44 -20.10 8.12
CA SER A 439 27.02 -20.46 8.25
C SER A 439 26.23 -19.62 9.28
N ASN A 440 26.87 -18.66 9.98
CA ASN A 440 26.19 -17.89 11.01
C ASN A 440 25.12 -16.94 10.47
N GLU A 441 24.12 -16.64 11.30
CA GLU A 441 22.99 -15.79 11.00
C GLU A 441 22.90 -14.61 11.97
N ALA A 442 22.17 -13.55 11.58
CA ALA A 442 21.90 -12.43 12.49
C ALA A 442 20.52 -11.83 12.19
N LEU A 443 19.80 -11.47 13.27
CA LEU A 443 18.64 -10.60 13.20
C LEU A 443 19.11 -9.15 13.33
N VAL A 444 18.79 -8.33 12.33
CA VAL A 444 19.33 -6.96 12.24
C VAL A 444 18.20 -5.96 12.11
N TYR A 445 18.21 -4.95 12.98
CA TYR A 445 17.39 -3.75 12.82
C TYR A 445 18.19 -2.68 12.09
N ILE A 446 17.57 -2.07 11.08
CA ILE A 446 18.23 -1.06 10.24
C ILE A 446 17.23 0.02 9.84
N ALA A 447 17.68 1.29 9.81
CA ALA A 447 16.82 2.37 9.34
C ALA A 447 16.53 2.21 7.84
N SER A 448 15.26 2.01 7.49
CA SER A 448 14.80 1.89 6.10
C SER A 448 14.26 3.19 5.53
N MET A 449 13.77 4.09 6.39
CA MET A 449 13.28 5.40 5.98
C MET A 449 13.68 6.46 7.01
N ARG A 450 14.14 7.62 6.54
CA ARG A 450 14.43 8.81 7.36
C ARG A 450 13.81 10.03 6.68
N ASP A 451 13.04 10.81 7.42
CA ASP A 451 12.36 12.02 6.91
C ASP A 451 11.56 11.76 5.60
N ASN A 452 10.81 10.66 5.53
CA ASN A 452 10.08 10.21 4.34
C ASN A 452 10.97 9.95 3.10
N VAL A 453 12.24 9.64 3.29
CA VAL A 453 13.17 9.25 2.22
C VAL A 453 13.71 7.86 2.51
N TRP A 454 13.57 6.96 1.58
CA TRP A 454 14.18 5.64 1.68
C TRP A 454 15.69 5.72 1.80
N THR A 455 16.23 4.95 2.73
CA THR A 455 17.66 4.68 2.83
C THR A 455 18.07 3.61 1.81
N ASP A 456 19.37 3.33 1.71
CA ASP A 456 19.86 2.22 0.88
C ASP A 456 19.33 0.86 1.39
N ALA A 457 19.08 0.73 2.70
CA ALA A 457 18.52 -0.48 3.30
C ALA A 457 17.12 -0.82 2.76
N ALA A 458 16.29 0.17 2.47
CA ALA A 458 14.95 -0.05 1.90
C ALA A 458 14.96 -0.72 0.52
N ARG A 459 16.13 -0.75 -0.13
CA ARG A 459 16.32 -1.32 -1.47
C ARG A 459 16.90 -2.73 -1.45
N LEU A 460 17.29 -3.21 -0.29
CA LEU A 460 17.78 -4.59 -0.14
C LEU A 460 16.69 -5.59 -0.50
N ARG A 461 17.10 -6.64 -1.17
CA ARG A 461 16.23 -7.73 -1.60
C ARG A 461 16.79 -9.07 -1.11
N ILE A 462 15.92 -10.04 -1.03
CA ILE A 462 16.28 -11.41 -0.71
C ILE A 462 17.27 -11.95 -1.75
N GLY A 463 18.36 -12.54 -1.28
CA GLY A 463 19.47 -13.01 -2.10
C GLY A 463 20.58 -11.98 -2.34
N ASP A 464 20.38 -10.72 -1.98
CA ASP A 464 21.44 -9.71 -2.09
C ASP A 464 22.61 -10.04 -1.16
N THR A 465 23.81 -9.75 -1.62
CA THR A 465 25.00 -9.74 -0.76
C THR A 465 25.25 -8.32 -0.28
N VAL A 466 25.25 -8.14 1.04
CA VAL A 466 25.43 -6.84 1.67
C VAL A 466 26.69 -6.82 2.52
N ARG A 467 27.43 -5.71 2.46
CA ARG A 467 28.51 -5.42 3.42
C ARG A 467 27.97 -4.45 4.47
N ILE A 468 27.88 -4.92 5.71
CA ILE A 468 27.18 -4.23 6.79
C ILE A 468 28.01 -4.22 8.07
N GLU A 469 28.00 -3.11 8.79
CA GLU A 469 28.52 -3.02 10.13
C GLU A 469 27.40 -3.38 11.12
N LEU A 470 27.61 -4.42 11.89
CA LEU A 470 26.72 -4.89 12.95
C LEU A 470 27.19 -4.31 14.30
N LYS A 471 26.25 -3.82 15.09
CA LYS A 471 26.49 -3.13 16.37
C LYS A 471 25.54 -3.65 17.42
N PRO A 472 25.90 -3.64 18.74
CA PRO A 472 24.99 -4.04 19.80
C PRO A 472 23.69 -3.22 19.77
N TRP A 473 22.52 -3.88 19.77
CA TRP A 473 21.23 -3.16 19.77
C TRP A 473 21.04 -2.26 21.00
N PRO A 474 21.42 -2.65 22.24
CA PRO A 474 21.24 -1.80 23.42
C PRO A 474 21.85 -0.41 23.31
N ASP A 475 22.93 -0.24 22.54
CA ASP A 475 23.59 1.06 22.32
C ASP A 475 22.78 2.01 21.43
N TYR A 476 21.80 1.48 20.71
CA TYR A 476 20.99 2.19 19.70
C TYR A 476 19.49 2.24 20.05
N GLU A 477 19.08 1.50 21.06
CA GLU A 477 17.67 1.38 21.47
C GLU A 477 17.08 2.72 21.93
N ASP A 478 17.85 3.55 22.65
CA ASP A 478 17.41 4.88 23.09
C ASP A 478 17.13 5.81 21.90
N GLU A 479 17.86 5.66 20.79
CA GLU A 479 17.68 6.50 19.59
C GLU A 479 16.60 5.96 18.66
N TYR A 480 16.56 4.66 18.43
CA TYR A 480 15.71 4.03 17.39
C TYR A 480 14.56 3.17 17.93
N GLY A 481 14.54 2.84 19.20
CA GLY A 481 13.52 1.99 19.80
C GLY A 481 12.10 2.57 19.75
N SER A 482 11.99 3.90 19.69
CA SER A 482 10.70 4.60 19.53
C SER A 482 10.23 4.76 18.08
N TRP A 483 11.05 4.39 17.11
CA TRP A 483 10.66 4.47 15.70
C TRP A 483 9.69 3.35 15.34
N ASN A 484 8.81 3.64 14.36
CA ASN A 484 7.96 2.58 13.82
C ASN A 484 8.82 1.51 13.17
N ARG A 485 8.55 0.27 13.51
CA ARG A 485 9.34 -0.88 13.07
C ARG A 485 8.46 -1.95 12.45
N SER A 486 8.92 -2.54 11.34
CA SER A 486 8.37 -3.78 10.80
C SER A 486 9.16 -4.95 11.35
N GLU A 487 8.48 -5.92 11.95
CA GLU A 487 9.06 -7.15 12.49
C GLU A 487 8.65 -8.35 11.63
N PHE A 488 9.40 -9.44 11.74
CA PHE A 488 9.04 -10.70 11.11
C PHE A 488 7.84 -11.32 11.84
N ASP A 489 6.99 -12.00 11.09
CA ASP A 489 5.95 -12.88 11.60
C ASP A 489 6.49 -14.32 11.54
N ASP A 490 7.52 -14.59 12.34
CA ASP A 490 8.26 -15.85 12.37
C ASP A 490 8.80 -16.02 13.81
N ASP A 491 8.24 -16.98 14.54
CA ASP A 491 8.53 -17.20 15.96
C ASP A 491 10.02 -17.50 16.19
N ASP A 492 10.68 -18.19 15.28
CA ASP A 492 12.10 -18.53 15.39
C ASP A 492 12.97 -17.27 15.33
N LEU A 493 12.60 -16.31 14.48
CA LEU A 493 13.32 -15.04 14.37
C LEU A 493 12.97 -14.08 15.51
N LEU A 494 11.72 -14.07 15.98
CA LEU A 494 11.29 -13.20 17.08
C LEU A 494 11.98 -13.55 18.42
N LEU A 495 12.46 -14.79 18.55
CA LEU A 495 13.21 -15.24 19.73
C LEU A 495 14.70 -14.88 19.68
N GLN A 496 15.19 -14.38 18.54
CA GLN A 496 16.61 -14.04 18.39
C GLN A 496 16.91 -12.64 18.92
N GLU A 497 18.10 -12.47 19.45
CA GLU A 497 18.61 -11.18 19.91
C GLU A 497 18.98 -10.30 18.71
N PRO A 498 18.34 -9.12 18.54
CA PRO A 498 18.63 -8.25 17.41
C PRO A 498 19.93 -7.48 17.59
N CYS A 499 20.56 -7.09 16.49
CA CYS A 499 21.62 -6.10 16.47
C CYS A 499 21.24 -4.91 15.56
N TRP A 500 21.95 -3.79 15.68
CA TRP A 500 21.80 -2.63 14.80
C TRP A 500 22.72 -2.75 13.60
N GLY A 501 22.21 -2.44 12.40
CA GLY A 501 22.96 -2.51 11.15
C GLY A 501 23.15 -1.17 10.47
N GLU A 502 24.34 -0.96 9.87
CA GLU A 502 24.63 0.16 8.99
C GLU A 502 25.35 -0.33 7.73
N ILE A 503 24.77 -0.04 6.55
CA ILE A 503 25.38 -0.45 5.27
C ILE A 503 26.69 0.30 5.09
N VAL A 504 27.77 -0.45 4.89
CA VAL A 504 29.09 0.12 4.57
C VAL A 504 29.15 0.37 3.07
N GLN A 505 29.12 1.66 2.69
CA GLN A 505 29.27 2.05 1.28
C GLN A 505 30.61 1.56 0.73
N LYS A 506 30.59 1.09 -0.54
CA LYS A 506 31.80 0.67 -1.29
C LYS A 506 32.71 1.84 -1.59
#